data_24584060087789944e1829f66cb04440
#
_entry.id   24584060087789944e1829f66cb04440
#
_cell.length_a   1.000
_cell.length_b   1.000
_cell.length_c   1.000
_cell.angle_alpha   90.00
_cell.angle_beta   90.00
_cell.angle_gamma   90.00
#
_symmetry.space_group_name_H-M   'P 1'
#
loop_
_entity.id
_entity.type
_entity.pdbx_description
1 polymer ?
#
loop_
_entity_poly.entity_id
_entity_poly.type
_entity_poly.pdbx_seq_one_letter_code
_entity_poly.pdbx_strand_id
1 'polypeptide(L)'
;MGVVAVLHTSESLQLDCKDKKHVTEKDVYNHLPSNEEHILGEESSQSTDHQKINTLRERGYMEYGCQHYRRRCRIRAPCCNEIFNCRHCHNEAKNNINIEQKHRHDIPRHQVKQVICSLCETEQEVQQNCIKCGVCMGKYFCGTCKLFDDDVSKKQYHCSGCGICRTGGCENVFHCYKCGCCYPTQMKNSHPCVEGAMHHDCPVCFEYLFESVNDVLVLPCGHTIHKSCLNEMREHFQYACPLCSKSVCDMSMIWEKFDMEIAATPMPEAYRNKMIWILCNDCTKTSHVQYHLVAQKCLNCKSYNTRQIRG
;
A
#
# COMPACT_ATOMS: atom_id res chain seq x y z
N MET A 1 6.69 3.37 6.14
CA MET A 1 6.65 1.90 5.99
C MET A 1 6.86 1.59 4.53
N GLY A 2 8.04 1.11 4.15
CA GLY A 2 8.24 0.56 2.81
C GLY A 2 7.77 -0.89 2.85
N VAL A 3 6.48 -1.12 2.70
CA VAL A 3 5.97 -2.48 2.55
C VAL A 3 6.45 -3.01 1.21
N VAL A 4 6.92 -4.24 1.14
CA VAL A 4 6.95 -4.96 -0.13
C VAL A 4 5.53 -4.84 -0.64
N ALA A 5 5.33 -4.23 -1.79
CA ALA A 5 4.06 -4.36 -2.47
C ALA A 5 3.88 -5.86 -2.70
N VAL A 6 3.19 -6.52 -1.78
CA VAL A 6 2.86 -7.91 -1.87
C VAL A 6 1.74 -7.97 -2.88
N LEU A 7 2.10 -8.33 -4.11
CA LEU A 7 1.10 -8.64 -5.12
C LEU A 7 0.44 -9.95 -4.71
N HIS A 8 -0.73 -9.85 -4.08
CA HIS A 8 -1.58 -11.01 -3.84
C HIS A 8 -2.36 -11.33 -5.10
N THR A 9 -2.38 -12.60 -5.50
CA THR A 9 -3.23 -13.08 -6.58
C THR A 9 -4.66 -13.26 -6.09
N SER A 10 -5.61 -13.33 -7.03
CA SER A 10 -7.04 -13.48 -6.76
C SER A 10 -7.43 -14.71 -5.91
N GLU A 11 -6.55 -15.72 -5.79
CA GLU A 11 -6.80 -16.89 -4.94
C GLU A 11 -6.80 -16.56 -3.44
N SER A 12 -6.09 -15.52 -3.00
CA SER A 12 -6.17 -15.02 -1.63
C SER A 12 -7.37 -14.08 -1.39
N LEU A 13 -8.15 -13.76 -2.42
CA LEU A 13 -9.33 -12.92 -2.36
C LEU A 13 -10.64 -13.67 -2.06
N GLN A 14 -10.57 -15.00 -1.79
CA GLN A 14 -11.72 -15.78 -1.31
C GLN A 14 -12.17 -15.42 0.12
N LEU A 15 -11.56 -14.41 0.73
CA LEU A 15 -11.98 -13.88 2.02
C LEU A 15 -13.26 -13.07 1.88
N ASP A 16 -14.35 -13.78 2.10
CA ASP A 16 -15.58 -13.40 2.77
C ASP A 16 -16.32 -12.13 2.35
N CYS A 17 -17.25 -12.32 1.42
CA CYS A 17 -18.53 -11.59 1.45
C CYS A 17 -19.44 -12.02 2.63
N LYS A 18 -18.91 -12.82 3.57
CA LYS A 18 -19.62 -13.29 4.77
C LYS A 18 -19.05 -12.57 5.99
N ASP A 19 -19.93 -12.02 6.77
CA ASP A 19 -19.82 -11.53 8.14
C ASP A 19 -19.61 -10.04 8.32
N LYS A 20 -20.73 -9.31 8.24
CA LYS A 20 -20.95 -8.17 9.12
C LYS A 20 -21.49 -8.69 10.45
N LYS A 21 -20.61 -9.01 11.41
CA LYS A 21 -20.98 -8.93 12.82
C LYS A 21 -20.56 -7.56 13.34
N HIS A 22 -21.54 -6.79 13.77
CA HIS A 22 -21.39 -5.61 14.60
C HIS A 22 -20.46 -5.93 15.78
N VAL A 23 -19.28 -5.31 15.80
CA VAL A 23 -18.47 -5.18 17.01
C VAL A 23 -18.77 -3.80 17.56
N THR A 24 -19.52 -3.77 18.66
CA THR A 24 -19.74 -2.55 19.45
C THR A 24 -18.45 -2.19 20.20
N GLU A 25 -18.15 -0.88 20.17
CA GLU A 25 -17.09 -0.25 20.97
C GLU A 25 -17.34 -0.45 22.48
N LYS A 26 -16.88 -1.54 23.06
CA LYS A 26 -16.79 -1.70 24.52
C LYS A 26 -15.99 -2.94 24.92
N ASP A 27 -14.73 -3.09 24.55
CA ASP A 27 -13.86 -4.10 25.16
C ASP A 27 -12.35 -3.77 24.96
N VAL A 28 -11.93 -2.55 25.31
CA VAL A 28 -10.52 -2.22 25.48
C VAL A 28 -10.35 -1.30 26.69
N TYR A 29 -10.48 -1.88 27.88
CA TYR A 29 -9.85 -1.35 29.11
C TYR A 29 -9.98 -2.44 30.18
N ASN A 30 -8.88 -3.12 30.45
CA ASN A 30 -8.49 -3.64 31.76
C ASN A 30 -7.33 -4.61 31.65
N HIS A 31 -6.14 -4.15 31.99
CA HIS A 31 -5.21 -4.82 32.91
C HIS A 31 -3.86 -4.07 32.92
N LEU A 32 -3.73 -3.24 33.93
CA LEU A 32 -2.45 -2.80 34.50
C LEU A 32 -2.30 -3.50 35.83
N PRO A 33 -1.16 -4.10 36.16
CA PRO A 33 -0.82 -4.38 37.55
C PRO A 33 0.09 -3.29 38.13
N SER A 34 -0.23 -2.98 39.34
CA SER A 34 0.32 -2.01 40.27
C SER A 34 1.75 -2.30 40.72
N ASN A 35 2.43 -1.21 41.11
CA ASN A 35 3.73 -1.09 41.74
C ASN A 35 3.91 -1.92 43.02
N GLU A 36 5.12 -2.40 43.23
CA GLU A 36 5.74 -2.45 44.56
C GLU A 36 7.22 -2.08 44.51
N GLU A 37 7.60 -1.11 45.32
CA GLU A 37 8.95 -0.64 45.62
C GLU A 37 9.74 -1.67 46.45
N HIS A 38 11.03 -1.83 46.19
CA HIS A 38 12.01 -2.14 47.22
C HIS A 38 13.37 -1.51 46.90
N ILE A 39 13.85 -0.82 47.93
CA ILE A 39 15.10 -0.05 48.08
C ILE A 39 16.27 -0.98 48.43
N LEU A 40 17.45 -0.52 47.99
CA LEU A 40 18.81 -0.63 48.54
C LEU A 40 19.85 -1.44 47.73
N GLY A 41 20.99 -0.77 47.52
CA GLY A 41 22.29 -1.36 47.24
C GLY A 41 23.15 -0.55 46.29
N GLU A 42 23.97 0.38 46.83
CA GLU A 42 25.08 1.03 46.10
C GLU A 42 26.21 0.00 45.88
N GLU A 43 26.72 -0.06 44.63
CA GLU A 43 28.13 -0.29 44.35
C GLU A 43 28.49 -0.13 42.85
N SER A 44 29.62 0.53 42.65
CA SER A 44 30.53 0.60 41.51
C SER A 44 30.21 1.48 40.30
N SER A 45 30.89 2.65 40.30
CA SER A 45 30.78 3.81 39.44
C SER A 45 31.69 3.80 38.20
N GLN A 46 31.79 2.73 37.43
CA GLN A 46 32.52 2.75 36.14
C GLN A 46 31.86 1.99 34.99
N SER A 47 30.84 1.18 35.25
CA SER A 47 30.01 0.55 34.18
C SER A 47 28.82 1.36 33.79
N THR A 48 28.50 2.44 34.52
CA THR A 48 27.28 3.22 34.40
C THR A 48 27.27 4.25 33.24
N ASP A 49 28.44 4.74 32.81
CA ASP A 49 28.48 5.74 31.73
C ASP A 49 28.27 5.15 30.35
N HIS A 50 28.81 3.97 30.07
CA HIS A 50 28.54 3.27 28.82
C HIS A 50 27.09 2.77 28.73
N GLN A 51 26.50 2.31 29.83
CA GLN A 51 25.09 1.93 29.87
C GLN A 51 24.14 3.15 29.80
N LYS A 52 24.48 4.27 30.44
CA LYS A 52 23.72 5.52 30.30
C LYS A 52 23.82 6.11 28.90
N ILE A 53 24.99 6.05 28.27
CA ILE A 53 25.17 6.49 26.87
C ILE A 53 24.38 5.58 25.91
N ASN A 54 24.34 4.27 26.15
CA ASN A 54 23.55 3.35 25.36
C ASN A 54 22.04 3.55 25.58
N THR A 55 21.57 3.78 26.82
CA THR A 55 20.17 4.07 27.11
C THR A 55 19.73 5.43 26.58
N LEU A 56 20.58 6.46 26.56
CA LEU A 56 20.30 7.73 25.92
C LEU A 56 20.28 7.60 24.38
N ARG A 57 21.13 6.75 23.81
CA ARG A 57 21.10 6.39 22.39
C ARG A 57 19.84 5.61 22.02
N GLU A 58 19.36 4.73 22.89
CA GLU A 58 18.12 3.95 22.71
C GLU A 58 16.86 4.81 22.93
N ARG A 59 16.86 5.76 23.87
CA ARG A 59 15.78 6.76 24.00
C ARG A 59 15.64 7.63 22.76
N GLY A 60 16.74 8.06 22.14
CA GLY A 60 16.72 8.74 20.84
C GLY A 60 16.08 7.92 19.71
N TYR A 61 16.03 6.59 19.84
CA TYR A 61 15.36 5.71 18.89
C TYR A 61 13.83 5.92 18.82
N MET A 62 13.19 6.27 19.94
CA MET A 62 11.74 6.44 20.04
C MET A 62 11.26 7.86 19.71
N GLU A 63 12.14 8.87 19.82
CA GLU A 63 11.77 10.29 19.76
C GLU A 63 12.00 10.93 18.37
N TYR A 64 12.84 10.33 17.52
CA TYR A 64 13.23 10.93 16.24
C TYR A 64 12.65 10.19 15.04
N GLY A 65 12.45 10.97 13.96
CA GLY A 65 11.92 10.48 12.70
C GLY A 65 10.52 11.02 12.40
N CYS A 66 9.73 10.23 11.72
CA CYS A 66 8.37 10.57 11.30
C CYS A 66 7.52 9.29 11.22
N GLN A 67 6.24 9.44 10.88
CA GLN A 67 5.34 8.29 10.66
C GLN A 67 5.84 7.30 9.60
N HIS A 68 6.66 7.76 8.63
CA HIS A 68 7.18 6.91 7.55
C HIS A 68 8.43 6.12 7.96
N TYR A 69 9.37 6.79 8.67
CA TYR A 69 10.66 6.20 9.05
C TYR A 69 11.09 6.66 10.44
N ARG A 70 11.60 5.70 11.22
CA ARG A 70 12.29 5.97 12.48
C ARG A 70 13.77 6.16 12.19
N ARG A 71 14.31 7.37 12.46
CA ARG A 71 15.72 7.66 12.16
C ARG A 71 16.17 8.93 12.87
N ARG A 72 17.47 9.05 13.07
CA ARG A 72 18.08 10.17 13.78
C ARG A 72 18.74 11.18 12.85
N CYS A 73 18.15 11.37 11.66
CA CYS A 73 18.55 12.42 10.74
C CYS A 73 17.38 12.96 9.94
N ARG A 74 17.57 14.17 9.45
CA ARG A 74 16.72 14.85 8.46
C ARG A 74 17.51 15.00 7.17
N ILE A 75 16.85 15.23 6.07
CA ILE A 75 17.46 15.42 4.75
C ILE A 75 17.31 16.86 4.30
N ARG A 76 18.30 17.40 3.62
CA ARG A 76 18.16 18.64 2.86
C ARG A 76 17.71 18.29 1.44
N ALA A 77 16.54 18.77 1.04
CA ALA A 77 16.00 18.51 -0.27
C ALA A 77 16.75 19.29 -1.35
N PRO A 78 17.30 18.63 -2.38
CA PRO A 78 18.09 19.33 -3.41
C PRO A 78 17.25 20.22 -4.33
N CYS A 79 15.94 19.98 -4.41
CA CYS A 79 15.00 20.72 -5.27
C CYS A 79 14.56 22.06 -4.69
N CYS A 80 14.47 22.19 -3.36
CA CYS A 80 13.98 23.41 -2.68
C CYS A 80 14.90 23.91 -1.57
N ASN A 81 15.99 23.18 -1.25
CA ASN A 81 16.94 23.49 -0.17
C ASN A 81 16.35 23.49 1.24
N GLU A 82 15.11 23.01 1.42
CA GLU A 82 14.45 22.89 2.71
C GLU A 82 14.79 21.57 3.41
N ILE A 83 14.59 21.52 4.74
CA ILE A 83 14.91 20.35 5.57
C ILE A 83 13.61 19.58 5.88
N PHE A 84 13.64 18.26 5.64
CA PHE A 84 12.51 17.37 5.90
C PHE A 84 12.95 16.12 6.66
N ASN A 85 12.03 15.55 7.43
CA ASN A 85 12.28 14.30 8.14
C ASN A 85 12.55 13.14 7.17
N CYS A 86 11.88 13.10 6.01
CA CYS A 86 12.12 12.10 4.97
C CYS A 86 11.58 12.56 3.61
N ARG A 87 11.81 11.75 2.58
CA ARG A 87 11.30 12.01 1.22
C ARG A 87 9.77 12.10 1.15
N HIS A 88 9.06 11.27 1.91
CA HIS A 88 7.60 11.30 1.94
C HIS A 88 7.08 12.57 2.60
N CYS A 89 7.66 12.99 3.72
CA CYS A 89 7.32 14.29 4.33
C CYS A 89 7.55 15.47 3.38
N HIS A 90 8.61 15.41 2.56
CA HIS A 90 8.81 16.41 1.50
C HIS A 90 7.69 16.36 0.48
N ASN A 91 7.40 15.18 -0.09
CA ASN A 91 6.40 15.04 -1.16
C ASN A 91 4.99 15.41 -0.66
N GLU A 92 4.62 15.03 0.56
CA GLU A 92 3.37 15.46 1.20
C GLU A 92 3.28 16.99 1.32
N ALA A 93 4.39 17.64 1.64
CA ALA A 93 4.44 19.10 1.76
C ALA A 93 4.52 19.83 0.41
N LYS A 94 5.14 19.24 -0.62
CA LYS A 94 5.46 19.93 -1.88
C LYS A 94 4.69 19.40 -3.09
N ASN A 95 4.07 18.22 -3.00
CA ASN A 95 3.30 17.61 -4.09
C ASN A 95 1.89 17.23 -3.64
N ASN A 96 1.12 18.20 -3.15
CA ASN A 96 -0.29 17.99 -2.77
C ASN A 96 -1.22 18.92 -3.57
N ILE A 97 -2.52 18.62 -3.53
CA ILE A 97 -3.53 19.30 -4.34
C ILE A 97 -3.67 20.80 -4.04
N ASN A 98 -3.29 21.22 -2.82
CA ASN A 98 -3.39 22.64 -2.38
C ASN A 98 -2.26 23.52 -2.91
N ILE A 99 -1.23 22.93 -3.55
CA ILE A 99 -0.13 23.66 -4.16
C ILE A 99 -0.44 23.88 -5.64
N GLU A 100 -0.15 25.08 -6.14
CA GLU A 100 -0.25 25.34 -7.58
C GLU A 100 0.57 24.31 -8.38
N GLN A 101 -0.01 23.78 -9.44
CA GLN A 101 0.57 22.71 -10.24
C GLN A 101 2.02 22.99 -10.70
N LYS A 102 2.33 24.24 -11.03
CA LYS A 102 3.69 24.66 -11.47
C LYS A 102 4.74 24.57 -10.35
N HIS A 103 4.33 24.53 -9.08
CA HIS A 103 5.23 24.45 -7.93
C HIS A 103 5.26 23.04 -7.32
N ARG A 104 4.38 22.13 -7.76
CA ARG A 104 4.37 20.74 -7.29
C ARG A 104 5.61 20.02 -7.79
N HIS A 105 6.27 19.32 -6.90
CA HIS A 105 7.41 18.49 -7.24
C HIS A 105 7.69 17.43 -6.20
N ASP A 106 8.26 16.33 -6.65
CA ASP A 106 8.80 15.28 -5.82
C ASP A 106 10.29 15.48 -5.58
N ILE A 107 10.76 14.98 -4.45
CA ILE A 107 12.19 15.04 -4.16
C ILE A 107 12.97 14.09 -5.07
N PRO A 108 14.02 14.56 -5.78
CA PRO A 108 14.93 13.69 -6.50
C PRO A 108 15.84 12.95 -5.50
N ARG A 109 15.32 11.85 -4.87
CA ARG A 109 15.92 11.18 -3.72
C ARG A 109 17.39 10.77 -3.90
N HIS A 110 17.76 10.35 -5.08
CA HIS A 110 19.14 9.94 -5.39
C HIS A 110 20.13 11.10 -5.42
N GLN A 111 19.65 12.34 -5.54
CA GLN A 111 20.44 13.57 -5.58
C GLN A 111 20.62 14.22 -4.20
N VAL A 112 20.02 13.66 -3.14
CA VAL A 112 20.22 14.14 -1.76
C VAL A 112 21.71 13.98 -1.41
N LYS A 113 22.36 15.10 -1.09
CA LYS A 113 23.80 15.14 -0.73
C LYS A 113 24.03 15.38 0.74
N GLN A 114 23.10 16.06 1.42
CA GLN A 114 23.25 16.52 2.79
C GLN A 114 22.20 15.92 3.71
N VAL A 115 22.63 15.54 4.91
CA VAL A 115 21.78 15.11 6.01
C VAL A 115 22.14 15.89 7.26
N ILE A 116 21.15 16.11 8.11
CA ILE A 116 21.29 16.82 9.38
C ILE A 116 21.05 15.84 10.52
N CYS A 117 22.04 15.67 11.39
CA CYS A 117 21.91 14.85 12.59
C CYS A 117 20.86 15.44 13.52
N SER A 118 19.85 14.65 13.91
CA SER A 118 18.77 15.12 14.80
C SER A 118 19.22 15.29 16.28
N LEU A 119 20.39 14.76 16.66
CA LEU A 119 20.89 14.87 18.02
C LEU A 119 21.80 16.11 18.24
N CYS A 120 22.64 16.42 17.28
CA CYS A 120 23.65 17.49 17.43
C CYS A 120 23.56 18.56 16.34
N GLU A 121 22.54 18.53 15.50
CA GLU A 121 22.25 19.49 14.43
C GLU A 121 23.39 19.66 13.40
N THR A 122 24.35 18.73 13.37
CA THR A 122 25.45 18.78 12.41
C THR A 122 24.93 18.41 11.03
N GLU A 123 25.11 19.30 10.07
CA GLU A 123 24.89 19.04 8.65
C GLU A 123 26.14 18.41 8.04
N GLN A 124 25.98 17.35 7.27
CA GLN A 124 27.06 16.56 6.72
C GLN A 124 26.66 15.86 5.42
N GLU A 125 27.63 15.34 4.70
CA GLU A 125 27.37 14.44 3.57
C GLU A 125 26.64 13.17 4.02
N VAL A 126 25.94 12.55 3.06
CA VAL A 126 25.12 11.34 3.34
C VAL A 126 26.02 10.17 3.71
N GLN A 127 25.98 9.79 4.98
CA GLN A 127 26.61 8.57 5.53
C GLN A 127 25.83 8.08 6.75
N GLN A 128 26.07 6.83 7.17
CA GLN A 128 25.27 6.17 8.20
C GLN A 128 25.45 6.78 9.60
N ASN A 129 26.66 7.21 9.94
CA ASN A 129 26.98 7.74 11.26
C ASN A 129 27.24 9.25 11.21
N CYS A 130 26.87 9.95 12.27
CA CYS A 130 27.19 11.36 12.42
C CYS A 130 28.70 11.57 12.63
N ILE A 131 29.30 12.48 11.85
CA ILE A 131 30.75 12.80 11.94
C ILE A 131 31.11 13.47 13.26
N LYS A 132 30.16 14.18 13.90
CA LYS A 132 30.44 14.94 15.12
C LYS A 132 30.14 14.12 16.38
N CYS A 133 28.94 13.54 16.53
CA CYS A 133 28.53 12.83 17.75
C CYS A 133 28.58 11.30 17.61
N GLY A 134 28.93 10.75 16.45
CA GLY A 134 29.06 9.32 16.22
C GLY A 134 27.75 8.53 16.21
N VAL A 135 26.60 9.17 16.41
CA VAL A 135 25.33 8.46 16.44
C VAL A 135 25.03 7.78 15.10
N CYS A 136 24.55 6.52 15.15
CA CYS A 136 24.01 5.84 13.99
C CYS A 136 22.66 6.50 13.62
N MET A 137 22.58 7.10 12.44
CA MET A 137 21.39 7.84 11.98
C MET A 137 20.27 6.94 11.45
N GLY A 138 20.55 5.65 11.23
CA GLY A 138 19.58 4.62 10.86
C GLY A 138 20.25 3.26 10.82
N LYS A 139 19.70 2.23 11.52
CA LYS A 139 20.25 0.86 11.57
C LYS A 139 20.29 0.23 10.18
N TYR A 140 19.22 0.43 9.38
CA TYR A 140 19.26 0.24 7.94
C TYR A 140 19.70 1.52 7.26
N PHE A 141 20.68 1.41 6.38
CA PHE A 141 21.20 2.51 5.56
C PHE A 141 21.42 2.05 4.12
N CYS A 142 20.93 2.84 3.18
CA CYS A 142 21.21 2.65 1.76
C CYS A 142 21.78 3.94 1.15
N GLY A 143 23.07 3.92 0.80
CA GLY A 143 23.77 5.05 0.20
C GLY A 143 23.24 5.44 -1.21
N THR A 144 22.67 4.47 -1.95
CA THR A 144 22.04 4.73 -3.26
C THR A 144 20.72 5.46 -3.11
N CYS A 145 19.81 4.94 -2.28
CA CYS A 145 18.47 5.52 -2.08
C CYS A 145 18.43 6.66 -1.06
N LYS A 146 19.55 6.96 -0.39
CA LYS A 146 19.64 7.93 0.71
C LYS A 146 18.59 7.65 1.80
N LEU A 147 18.37 6.33 2.05
CA LEU A 147 17.37 5.83 2.99
C LEU A 147 18.03 5.44 4.30
N PHE A 148 17.41 5.90 5.39
CA PHE A 148 17.74 5.55 6.77
C PHE A 148 16.48 5.07 7.46
N ASP A 149 16.55 3.96 8.20
CA ASP A 149 15.45 3.48 9.02
C ASP A 149 16.01 2.65 10.19
N ASP A 150 15.47 2.85 11.38
CA ASP A 150 15.83 2.07 12.56
C ASP A 150 15.00 0.79 12.69
N ASP A 151 13.88 0.71 11.99
CA ASP A 151 13.01 -0.45 12.01
C ASP A 151 13.54 -1.57 11.10
N VAL A 152 14.48 -2.34 11.65
CA VAL A 152 15.08 -3.49 10.95
C VAL A 152 14.12 -4.68 10.82
N SER A 153 12.99 -4.68 11.53
CA SER A 153 11.96 -5.71 11.41
C SER A 153 11.36 -5.75 10.01
N LYS A 154 11.39 -4.63 9.30
CA LYS A 154 10.98 -4.52 7.89
C LYS A 154 11.87 -5.31 6.94
N LYS A 155 13.05 -5.79 7.37
CA LYS A 155 14.03 -6.52 6.54
C LYS A 155 14.26 -5.82 5.20
N GLN A 156 14.61 -4.52 5.26
CA GLN A 156 14.83 -3.71 4.08
C GLN A 156 16.07 -4.16 3.30
N TYR A 157 16.03 -4.04 1.98
CA TYR A 157 17.14 -4.32 1.09
C TYR A 157 17.04 -3.44 -0.16
N HIS A 158 18.17 -3.17 -0.82
CA HIS A 158 18.18 -2.48 -2.11
C HIS A 158 18.00 -3.50 -3.24
N CYS A 159 16.97 -3.33 -4.06
CA CYS A 159 16.79 -4.13 -5.27
C CYS A 159 17.39 -3.38 -6.47
N SER A 160 18.48 -3.90 -7.05
CA SER A 160 19.13 -3.30 -8.22
C SER A 160 18.22 -3.27 -9.46
N GLY A 161 17.37 -4.29 -9.65
CA GLY A 161 16.40 -4.35 -10.75
C GLY A 161 15.31 -3.28 -10.63
N CYS A 162 14.84 -2.99 -9.40
CA CYS A 162 13.89 -1.92 -9.15
C CYS A 162 14.57 -0.53 -9.03
N GLY A 163 15.87 -0.45 -8.75
CA GLY A 163 16.59 0.79 -8.45
C GLY A 163 16.22 1.43 -7.10
N ILE A 164 15.43 0.76 -6.27
CA ILE A 164 14.92 1.26 -4.99
C ILE A 164 15.03 0.24 -3.86
N CYS A 165 14.94 0.72 -2.61
CA CYS A 165 14.84 -0.16 -1.46
C CYS A 165 13.43 -0.76 -1.34
N ARG A 166 13.40 -2.05 -1.02
CA ARG A 166 12.19 -2.86 -0.73
C ARG A 166 12.26 -3.40 0.69
N THR A 167 11.17 -4.02 1.15
CA THR A 167 11.05 -4.66 2.46
C THR A 167 10.77 -6.16 2.30
N GLY A 168 10.83 -6.93 3.39
CA GLY A 168 10.50 -8.37 3.39
C GLY A 168 11.69 -9.32 3.29
N GLY A 169 12.91 -8.80 3.12
CA GLY A 169 14.14 -9.59 3.01
C GLY A 169 14.43 -10.04 1.58
N CYS A 170 15.66 -9.85 1.12
CA CYS A 170 16.06 -10.22 -0.24
C CYS A 170 15.98 -11.74 -0.51
N GLU A 171 16.07 -12.55 0.54
CA GLU A 171 15.95 -14.01 0.50
C GLU A 171 14.51 -14.50 0.20
N ASN A 172 13.52 -13.68 0.53
CA ASN A 172 12.11 -14.05 0.41
C ASN A 172 11.44 -13.54 -0.88
N VAL A 173 12.18 -12.82 -1.71
CA VAL A 173 11.65 -12.16 -2.90
C VAL A 173 12.54 -12.38 -4.12
N PHE A 174 11.96 -12.22 -5.30
CA PHE A 174 12.69 -12.17 -6.56
C PHE A 174 12.23 -10.97 -7.37
N HIS A 175 13.12 -10.43 -8.20
CA HIS A 175 12.77 -9.38 -9.17
C HIS A 175 12.30 -10.03 -10.48
N CYS A 176 11.09 -9.68 -10.93
CA CYS A 176 10.61 -10.05 -12.27
C CYS A 176 10.90 -8.92 -13.24
N TYR A 177 11.84 -9.15 -14.15
CA TYR A 177 12.25 -8.12 -15.15
C TYR A 177 11.14 -7.76 -16.13
N LYS A 178 10.22 -8.69 -16.44
CA LYS A 178 9.06 -8.39 -17.30
C LYS A 178 8.05 -7.48 -16.61
N CYS A 179 7.74 -7.76 -15.35
CA CYS A 179 6.82 -6.93 -14.56
C CYS A 179 7.49 -5.64 -14.07
N GLY A 180 8.83 -5.57 -14.03
CA GLY A 180 9.60 -4.44 -13.51
C GLY A 180 9.50 -4.28 -11.98
N CYS A 181 9.13 -5.34 -11.24
CA CYS A 181 8.95 -5.27 -9.80
C CYS A 181 9.30 -6.57 -9.08
N CYS A 182 9.36 -6.51 -7.73
CA CYS A 182 9.64 -7.67 -6.89
C CYS A 182 8.36 -8.37 -6.45
N TYR A 183 8.43 -9.72 -6.39
CA TYR A 183 7.39 -10.61 -5.88
C TYR A 183 7.94 -11.55 -4.83
N PRO A 184 7.12 -12.08 -3.91
CA PRO A 184 7.50 -13.18 -3.04
C PRO A 184 8.02 -14.40 -3.84
N THR A 185 9.04 -15.07 -3.32
CA THR A 185 9.69 -16.23 -3.99
C THR A 185 8.69 -17.34 -4.32
N GLN A 186 7.66 -17.54 -3.47
CA GLN A 186 6.59 -18.52 -3.70
C GLN A 186 5.82 -18.27 -5.01
N MET A 187 5.80 -17.04 -5.49
CA MET A 187 5.09 -16.64 -6.71
C MET A 187 5.98 -16.72 -7.97
N LYS A 188 7.21 -17.19 -7.89
CA LYS A 188 8.19 -17.13 -8.99
C LYS A 188 7.70 -17.78 -10.29
N ASN A 189 6.92 -18.86 -10.17
CA ASN A 189 6.41 -19.62 -11.32
C ASN A 189 4.88 -19.53 -11.49
N SER A 190 4.19 -18.76 -10.64
CA SER A 190 2.72 -18.71 -10.59
C SER A 190 2.13 -17.30 -10.67
N HIS A 191 2.95 -16.25 -10.59
CA HIS A 191 2.39 -14.89 -10.68
C HIS A 191 1.93 -14.57 -12.12
N PRO A 192 0.79 -13.89 -12.28
CA PRO A 192 0.38 -13.38 -13.58
C PRO A 192 1.37 -12.29 -14.00
N CYS A 193 2.16 -12.60 -15.06
CA CYS A 193 3.22 -11.72 -15.51
C CYS A 193 2.65 -10.64 -16.43
N VAL A 194 2.47 -9.44 -15.88
CA VAL A 194 1.98 -8.26 -16.62
C VAL A 194 3.12 -7.26 -16.74
N GLU A 195 3.46 -6.85 -17.96
CA GLU A 195 4.52 -5.89 -18.21
C GLU A 195 4.21 -4.55 -17.54
N GLY A 196 5.18 -4.04 -16.77
CA GLY A 196 5.02 -2.78 -16.06
C GLY A 196 3.90 -2.74 -15.03
N ALA A 197 3.51 -3.90 -14.45
CA ALA A 197 2.31 -4.06 -13.60
C ALA A 197 2.13 -3.01 -12.49
N MET A 198 3.22 -2.38 -12.03
CA MET A 198 3.19 -1.34 -11.00
C MET A 198 3.63 0.04 -11.48
N HIS A 199 3.99 0.19 -12.76
CA HIS A 199 4.51 1.44 -13.30
C HIS A 199 3.41 2.37 -13.82
N HIS A 200 2.36 2.54 -13.02
CA HIS A 200 1.25 3.47 -13.26
C HIS A 200 0.62 3.89 -11.93
N ASP A 201 -0.25 4.89 -11.99
CA ASP A 201 -0.97 5.41 -10.84
C ASP A 201 -2.11 4.49 -10.42
N CYS A 202 -2.40 4.43 -9.12
CA CYS A 202 -3.60 3.78 -8.62
C CYS A 202 -4.85 4.44 -9.23
N PRO A 203 -5.80 3.71 -9.83
CA PRO A 203 -6.94 4.31 -10.50
C PRO A 203 -7.96 4.95 -9.55
N VAL A 204 -7.74 4.89 -8.24
CA VAL A 204 -8.62 5.48 -7.21
C VAL A 204 -7.98 6.70 -6.56
N CYS A 205 -6.77 6.58 -5.99
CA CYS A 205 -6.13 7.67 -5.27
C CYS A 205 -5.04 8.41 -6.08
N PHE A 206 -4.72 7.95 -7.29
CA PHE A 206 -3.74 8.53 -8.21
C PHE A 206 -2.30 8.59 -7.67
N GLU A 207 -1.98 7.86 -6.60
CA GLU A 207 -0.61 7.66 -6.15
C GLU A 207 0.11 6.66 -7.06
N TYR A 208 1.38 6.95 -7.40
CA TYR A 208 2.20 6.07 -8.23
C TYR A 208 2.53 4.76 -7.51
N LEU A 209 2.01 3.64 -8.02
CA LEU A 209 2.03 2.33 -7.35
C LEU A 209 3.43 1.80 -7.09
N PHE A 210 4.37 2.01 -8.00
CA PHE A 210 5.72 1.45 -7.89
C PHE A 210 6.50 1.97 -6.69
N GLU A 211 6.27 3.22 -6.28
CA GLU A 211 6.93 3.86 -5.15
C GLU A 211 6.07 3.93 -3.89
N SER A 212 4.84 3.47 -3.97
CA SER A 212 3.90 3.47 -2.85
C SER A 212 4.43 2.62 -1.69
N VAL A 213 4.06 3.05 -0.50
CA VAL A 213 4.27 2.31 0.76
C VAL A 213 3.08 1.41 1.11
N ASN A 214 1.97 1.56 0.37
CA ASN A 214 0.75 0.79 0.55
C ASN A 214 0.81 -0.55 -0.20
N ASP A 215 0.11 -1.55 0.30
CA ASP A 215 -0.01 -2.85 -0.37
C ASP A 215 -0.72 -2.68 -1.72
N VAL A 216 -0.15 -3.29 -2.76
CA VAL A 216 -0.73 -3.30 -4.10
C VAL A 216 -1.25 -4.69 -4.43
N LEU A 217 -2.45 -4.75 -5.01
CA LEU A 217 -3.08 -5.99 -5.48
C LEU A 217 -3.17 -6.01 -7.00
N VAL A 218 -3.03 -7.21 -7.58
CA VAL A 218 -3.39 -7.48 -8.97
C VAL A 218 -4.81 -8.02 -9.01
N LEU A 219 -5.68 -7.33 -9.72
CA LEU A 219 -7.06 -7.74 -9.94
C LEU A 219 -7.14 -8.92 -10.91
N PRO A 220 -8.26 -9.69 -10.96
CA PRO A 220 -8.44 -10.78 -11.92
C PRO A 220 -8.29 -10.35 -13.38
N CYS A 221 -8.56 -9.09 -13.69
CA CYS A 221 -8.38 -8.51 -15.02
C CYS A 221 -6.93 -8.12 -15.36
N GLY A 222 -5.99 -8.26 -14.41
CA GLY A 222 -4.57 -7.90 -14.57
C GLY A 222 -4.22 -6.46 -14.18
N HIS A 223 -5.19 -5.58 -13.95
CA HIS A 223 -4.92 -4.23 -13.45
C HIS A 223 -4.53 -4.26 -11.97
N THR A 224 -3.73 -3.27 -11.55
CA THR A 224 -3.24 -3.15 -10.17
C THR A 224 -3.87 -1.95 -9.46
N ILE A 225 -4.05 -2.09 -8.16
CA ILE A 225 -4.70 -1.11 -7.29
C ILE A 225 -4.17 -1.27 -5.86
N HIS A 226 -4.18 -0.24 -5.03
CA HIS A 226 -3.91 -0.39 -3.61
C HIS A 226 -4.99 -1.26 -2.93
N LYS A 227 -4.56 -2.10 -2.01
CA LYS A 227 -5.47 -2.94 -1.22
C LYS A 227 -6.47 -2.10 -0.42
N SER A 228 -6.02 -1.00 0.18
CA SER A 228 -6.87 -0.04 0.89
C SER A 228 -7.93 0.57 -0.02
N CYS A 229 -7.55 1.02 -1.22
CA CYS A 229 -8.47 1.60 -2.20
C CYS A 229 -9.51 0.56 -2.69
N LEU A 230 -9.09 -0.70 -2.89
CA LEU A 230 -10.03 -1.77 -3.26
C LEU A 230 -11.03 -2.05 -2.13
N ASN A 231 -10.58 -2.04 -0.88
CA ASN A 231 -11.46 -2.23 0.28
C ASN A 231 -12.47 -1.08 0.41
N GLU A 232 -12.04 0.15 0.25
CA GLU A 232 -12.91 1.33 0.23
C GLU A 232 -13.96 1.24 -0.89
N MET A 233 -13.56 0.87 -2.11
CA MET A 233 -14.51 0.61 -3.20
C MET A 233 -15.57 -0.43 -2.80
N ARG A 234 -15.17 -1.54 -2.13
CA ARG A 234 -16.10 -2.59 -1.68
C ARG A 234 -17.08 -2.11 -0.60
N GLU A 235 -16.61 -1.27 0.32
CA GLU A 235 -17.45 -0.63 1.34
C GLU A 235 -18.54 0.24 0.70
N HIS A 236 -18.24 0.83 -0.46
CA HIS A 236 -19.18 1.58 -1.28
C HIS A 236 -19.90 0.73 -2.35
N PHE A 237 -19.91 -0.60 -2.21
CA PHE A 237 -20.57 -1.53 -3.14
C PHE A 237 -20.08 -1.45 -4.59
N GLN A 238 -18.85 -1.00 -4.80
CA GLN A 238 -18.21 -0.93 -6.12
C GLN A 238 -17.35 -2.17 -6.34
N TYR A 239 -17.83 -3.11 -7.15
CA TYR A 239 -17.17 -4.38 -7.41
C TYR A 239 -16.64 -4.50 -8.85
N ALA A 240 -16.51 -3.39 -9.55
CA ALA A 240 -15.96 -3.34 -10.91
C ALA A 240 -14.61 -2.61 -10.94
N CYS A 241 -13.67 -3.14 -11.73
CA CYS A 241 -12.38 -2.48 -11.96
C CYS A 241 -12.58 -1.08 -12.58
N PRO A 242 -12.01 -0.01 -12.00
CA PRO A 242 -12.20 1.34 -12.51
C PRO A 242 -11.70 1.54 -13.96
N LEU A 243 -10.72 0.73 -14.40
CA LEU A 243 -10.09 0.87 -15.71
C LEU A 243 -10.82 0.08 -16.81
N CYS A 244 -11.34 -1.11 -16.52
CA CYS A 244 -11.92 -1.99 -17.55
C CYS A 244 -13.33 -2.49 -17.23
N SER A 245 -13.89 -2.11 -16.09
CA SER A 245 -15.23 -2.48 -15.62
C SER A 245 -15.46 -3.98 -15.38
N LYS A 246 -14.42 -4.84 -15.46
CA LYS A 246 -14.54 -6.26 -15.09
C LYS A 246 -14.71 -6.41 -13.59
N SER A 247 -15.41 -7.45 -13.16
CA SER A 247 -15.59 -7.77 -11.75
C SER A 247 -14.24 -7.99 -11.04
N VAL A 248 -14.08 -7.42 -9.84
CA VAL A 248 -12.82 -7.46 -9.07
C VAL A 248 -12.72 -8.65 -8.13
N CYS A 249 -13.78 -9.44 -8.00
CA CYS A 249 -13.84 -10.67 -7.19
C CYS A 249 -14.87 -11.63 -7.77
N ASP A 250 -15.00 -12.82 -7.16
CA ASP A 250 -16.07 -13.74 -7.46
C ASP A 250 -17.43 -13.14 -7.02
N MET A 251 -18.31 -12.96 -7.97
CA MET A 251 -19.64 -12.36 -7.80
C MET A 251 -20.76 -13.40 -7.80
N SER A 252 -20.45 -14.70 -7.82
CA SER A 252 -21.44 -15.79 -7.98
C SER A 252 -22.61 -15.69 -7.01
N MET A 253 -22.32 -15.46 -5.72
CA MET A 253 -23.36 -15.30 -4.69
C MET A 253 -24.26 -14.08 -4.90
N ILE A 254 -23.72 -13.02 -5.52
CA ILE A 254 -24.50 -11.82 -5.85
C ILE A 254 -25.36 -12.10 -7.08
N TRP A 255 -24.81 -12.82 -8.06
CA TRP A 255 -25.56 -13.21 -9.25
C TRP A 255 -26.74 -14.14 -8.93
N GLU A 256 -26.59 -15.06 -7.97
CA GLU A 256 -27.68 -15.90 -7.46
C GLU A 256 -28.79 -15.06 -6.80
N LYS A 257 -28.42 -14.01 -6.05
CA LYS A 257 -29.43 -13.08 -5.49
C LYS A 257 -30.19 -12.34 -6.57
N PHE A 258 -29.50 -11.89 -7.64
CA PHE A 258 -30.18 -11.30 -8.78
C PHE A 258 -31.10 -12.29 -9.51
N ASP A 259 -30.70 -13.56 -9.64
CA ASP A 259 -31.58 -14.60 -10.20
C ASP A 259 -32.88 -14.73 -9.39
N MET A 260 -32.78 -14.76 -8.06
CA MET A 260 -33.96 -14.84 -7.17
C MET A 260 -34.82 -13.57 -7.26
N GLU A 261 -34.21 -12.39 -7.28
CA GLU A 261 -34.92 -11.12 -7.37
C GLU A 261 -35.65 -10.97 -8.72
N ILE A 262 -35.01 -11.36 -9.81
CA ILE A 262 -35.60 -11.38 -11.16
C ILE A 262 -36.79 -12.33 -11.20
N ALA A 263 -36.67 -13.53 -10.62
CA ALA A 263 -37.78 -14.51 -10.55
C ALA A 263 -38.97 -14.02 -9.73
N ALA A 264 -38.72 -13.21 -8.69
CA ALA A 264 -39.73 -12.65 -7.80
C ALA A 264 -40.36 -11.36 -8.34
N THR A 265 -39.76 -10.70 -9.33
CA THR A 265 -40.19 -9.39 -9.84
C THR A 265 -40.92 -9.55 -11.17
N PRO A 266 -42.29 -9.43 -11.19
CA PRO A 266 -43.03 -9.53 -12.46
C PRO A 266 -42.75 -8.33 -13.37
N MET A 267 -42.59 -8.63 -14.65
CA MET A 267 -42.38 -7.57 -15.67
C MET A 267 -43.70 -6.85 -16.01
N PRO A 268 -43.72 -5.51 -16.02
CA PRO A 268 -44.84 -4.74 -16.55
C PRO A 268 -45.15 -5.14 -17.99
N GLU A 269 -46.44 -5.13 -18.36
CA GLU A 269 -46.94 -5.59 -19.67
C GLU A 269 -46.20 -4.89 -20.83
N ALA A 270 -45.97 -3.59 -20.68
CA ALA A 270 -45.30 -2.75 -21.70
C ALA A 270 -43.86 -3.22 -22.04
N TYR A 271 -43.20 -3.95 -21.15
CA TYR A 271 -41.83 -4.40 -21.34
C TYR A 271 -41.68 -5.92 -21.45
N ARG A 272 -42.78 -6.68 -21.36
CA ARG A 272 -42.81 -8.17 -21.34
C ARG A 272 -42.08 -8.79 -22.55
N ASN A 273 -42.20 -8.17 -23.72
CA ASN A 273 -41.61 -8.68 -24.98
C ASN A 273 -40.43 -7.84 -25.47
N LYS A 274 -39.92 -6.93 -24.63
CA LYS A 274 -38.82 -6.06 -25.04
C LYS A 274 -37.51 -6.84 -25.03
N MET A 275 -36.85 -6.83 -26.18
CA MET A 275 -35.51 -7.40 -26.36
C MET A 275 -34.47 -6.28 -26.44
N ILE A 276 -33.28 -6.52 -25.90
CA ILE A 276 -32.16 -5.59 -25.93
C ILE A 276 -30.85 -6.29 -26.21
N TRP A 277 -29.91 -5.56 -26.78
CA TRP A 277 -28.54 -5.98 -26.88
C TRP A 277 -27.76 -5.53 -25.65
N ILE A 278 -26.98 -6.46 -25.08
CA ILE A 278 -26.08 -6.20 -23.96
C ILE A 278 -24.64 -6.57 -24.31
N LEU A 279 -23.69 -5.85 -23.72
CA LEU A 279 -22.26 -6.21 -23.67
C LEU A 279 -21.94 -6.61 -22.25
N CYS A 280 -21.39 -7.80 -22.06
CA CYS A 280 -20.87 -8.24 -20.77
C CYS A 280 -19.46 -7.67 -20.54
N ASN A 281 -19.27 -6.96 -19.42
CA ASN A 281 -17.97 -6.42 -19.05
C ASN A 281 -16.98 -7.53 -18.67
N ASP A 282 -17.44 -8.65 -18.08
CA ASP A 282 -16.57 -9.72 -17.60
C ASP A 282 -16.01 -10.57 -18.75
N CYS A 283 -16.87 -11.06 -19.66
CA CYS A 283 -16.44 -11.94 -20.76
C CYS A 283 -16.36 -11.25 -22.13
N THR A 284 -16.69 -9.97 -22.22
CA THR A 284 -16.65 -9.14 -23.45
C THR A 284 -17.52 -9.63 -24.59
N LYS A 285 -18.46 -10.55 -24.34
CA LYS A 285 -19.40 -11.06 -25.35
C LYS A 285 -20.67 -10.23 -25.36
N THR A 286 -21.24 -10.05 -26.55
CA THR A 286 -22.56 -9.46 -26.74
C THR A 286 -23.63 -10.55 -26.68
N SER A 287 -24.82 -10.21 -26.20
CA SER A 287 -25.98 -11.12 -26.14
C SER A 287 -27.24 -10.31 -26.45
N HIS A 288 -28.20 -10.95 -27.12
CA HIS A 288 -29.53 -10.42 -27.31
C HIS A 288 -30.44 -11.09 -26.28
N VAL A 289 -30.94 -10.34 -25.32
CA VAL A 289 -31.63 -10.85 -24.16
C VAL A 289 -32.95 -10.12 -23.93
N GLN A 290 -33.88 -10.77 -23.22
CA GLN A 290 -35.08 -10.13 -22.76
C GLN A 290 -34.73 -9.06 -21.74
N TYR A 291 -35.30 -7.89 -21.88
CA TYR A 291 -35.15 -6.79 -20.92
C TYR A 291 -35.81 -7.17 -19.59
N HIS A 292 -35.12 -6.89 -18.50
CA HIS A 292 -35.68 -6.98 -17.14
C HIS A 292 -35.36 -5.72 -16.33
N LEU A 293 -36.31 -5.27 -15.47
CA LEU A 293 -36.14 -4.04 -14.69
C LEU A 293 -34.97 -4.11 -13.71
N VAL A 294 -34.71 -5.29 -13.13
CA VAL A 294 -33.65 -5.49 -12.14
C VAL A 294 -32.28 -5.52 -12.80
N ALA A 295 -32.04 -6.46 -13.69
CA ALA A 295 -30.74 -6.63 -14.36
C ALA A 295 -30.85 -7.55 -15.59
N GLN A 296 -29.80 -7.58 -16.43
CA GLN A 296 -29.72 -8.43 -17.62
C GLN A 296 -28.56 -9.43 -17.48
N LYS A 297 -28.86 -10.72 -17.65
CA LYS A 297 -27.88 -11.78 -17.53
C LYS A 297 -27.14 -12.05 -18.83
N CYS A 298 -25.81 -12.12 -18.79
CA CYS A 298 -25.01 -12.56 -19.92
C CYS A 298 -25.28 -14.04 -20.23
N LEU A 299 -25.60 -14.37 -21.49
CA LEU A 299 -25.87 -15.74 -21.90
C LEU A 299 -24.60 -16.61 -21.88
N ASN A 300 -23.42 -16.01 -22.03
CA ASN A 300 -22.15 -16.71 -22.10
C ASN A 300 -21.60 -17.08 -20.70
N CYS A 301 -21.31 -16.11 -19.84
CA CYS A 301 -20.67 -16.34 -18.52
C CYS A 301 -21.62 -16.21 -17.32
N LYS A 302 -22.90 -15.96 -17.56
CA LYS A 302 -23.95 -15.83 -16.52
C LYS A 302 -23.80 -14.64 -15.57
N SER A 303 -22.84 -13.76 -15.84
CA SER A 303 -22.64 -12.51 -15.09
C SER A 303 -23.77 -11.51 -15.34
N TYR A 304 -24.08 -10.71 -14.32
CA TYR A 304 -24.95 -9.54 -14.42
C TYR A 304 -24.14 -8.22 -14.58
N ASN A 305 -22.83 -8.30 -14.63
CA ASN A 305 -21.99 -7.14 -14.94
C ASN A 305 -22.08 -6.83 -16.45
N THR A 306 -23.22 -6.31 -16.84
CA THR A 306 -23.58 -6.07 -18.24
C THR A 306 -24.03 -4.62 -18.44
N ARG A 307 -23.90 -4.12 -19.64
CA ARG A 307 -24.43 -2.82 -20.06
C ARG A 307 -25.20 -2.96 -21.35
N GLN A 308 -26.32 -2.22 -21.45
CA GLN A 308 -27.06 -2.13 -22.69
C GLN A 308 -26.24 -1.41 -23.76
N ILE A 309 -26.27 -1.93 -24.96
CA ILE A 309 -25.67 -1.31 -26.13
C ILE A 309 -26.77 -1.03 -27.18
N ARG A 310 -26.51 -0.09 -28.06
CA ARG A 310 -27.37 0.13 -29.22
C ARG A 310 -27.11 -1.00 -30.21
N GLY A 311 -28.15 -1.71 -30.60
CA GLY A 311 -28.14 -2.71 -31.66
C GLY A 311 -28.58 -2.09 -32.99
#